data_43f9d0c4ae8403bba44959ef32140f31
#
_entry.id   43f9d0c4ae8403bba44959ef32140f31
#
_cell.length_a   1.000
_cell.length_b   1.000
_cell.length_c   1.000
_cell.angle_alpha   90.00
_cell.angle_beta   90.00
_cell.angle_gamma   90.00
#
_symmetry.space_group_name_H-M   'P 1'
#
loop_
_entity.id
_entity.type
_entity.pdbx_description
1 polymer ?
#
loop_
_entity_poly.entity_id
_entity_poly.type
_entity_poly.pdbx_seq_one_letter_code
_entity_poly.pdbx_strand_id
1 'polypeptide(L)'
;MLLSDLSVKRPVFATVVNLLLVTFGIVAFFMLALRQYPDIDPPIVSVSTSYPGASAEIIESKITQLLEGRISGIEGIKNINSSSRNGRSQITIEFKTSRDIDSAANDVRERVSRALNNLPEQALPPEVFKAGDDEDVIAWFVMNSETMNSLELTDYAKRYIVDRFAVVDGVARVRLGGGRDYSMKVWLDKDAMAARNITVADIESTLRRENVELPAGEVKSTDRTFNVRIERAYKTPEQYKSLVVGKGQDGYLIRLGDVTEVELTAEDEENAFRGNGKNMVGLGIIKQSKANTLDVV
;
A
#
# COMPACT_ATOMS: atom_id res chain seq x y z
N MET A 1 -44.16 33.32 -29.28
CA MET A 1 -43.30 33.16 -28.06
C MET A 1 -44.20 32.94 -26.85
N LEU A 2 -44.61 31.68 -26.63
CA LEU A 2 -45.65 31.30 -25.66
C LEU A 2 -45.34 31.67 -24.21
N LEU A 3 -44.10 31.56 -23.75
CA LEU A 3 -43.71 31.85 -22.38
C LEU A 3 -43.69 33.36 -22.09
N SER A 4 -43.25 34.18 -22.99
CA SER A 4 -43.22 35.62 -22.90
C SER A 4 -44.60 36.23 -22.80
N ASP A 5 -45.52 35.78 -23.65
CA ASP A 5 -46.90 36.24 -23.68
C ASP A 5 -47.68 35.81 -22.42
N LEU A 6 -47.39 34.62 -21.88
CA LEU A 6 -47.98 34.10 -20.66
C LEU A 6 -47.48 34.90 -19.44
N SER A 7 -46.19 35.26 -19.42
CA SER A 7 -45.57 36.03 -18.33
C SER A 7 -46.14 37.45 -18.25
N VAL A 8 -46.41 38.11 -19.38
CA VAL A 8 -47.01 39.45 -19.42
C VAL A 8 -48.50 39.40 -19.01
N LYS A 9 -49.22 38.36 -19.43
CA LYS A 9 -50.66 38.21 -19.09
C LYS A 9 -50.92 37.76 -17.66
N ARG A 10 -49.95 37.09 -17.00
CA ARG A 10 -50.05 36.58 -15.64
C ARG A 10 -48.81 36.87 -14.84
N PRO A 11 -48.64 38.11 -14.30
CA PRO A 11 -47.42 38.53 -13.61
C PRO A 11 -47.13 37.71 -12.34
N VAL A 12 -48.15 37.28 -11.63
CA VAL A 12 -48.02 36.43 -10.42
C VAL A 12 -47.38 35.06 -10.77
N PHE A 13 -47.82 34.47 -11.89
CA PHE A 13 -47.21 33.19 -12.39
C PHE A 13 -45.76 33.38 -12.75
N ALA A 14 -45.41 34.44 -13.46
CA ALA A 14 -44.04 34.77 -13.80
C ALA A 14 -43.13 34.97 -12.54
N THR A 15 -43.64 35.65 -11.54
CA THR A 15 -42.95 35.86 -10.28
C THR A 15 -42.69 34.53 -9.54
N VAL A 16 -43.67 33.63 -9.48
CA VAL A 16 -43.54 32.32 -8.84
C VAL A 16 -42.50 31.48 -9.55
N VAL A 17 -42.55 31.43 -10.90
CA VAL A 17 -41.58 30.65 -11.71
C VAL A 17 -40.17 31.19 -11.50
N ASN A 18 -39.98 32.52 -11.52
CA ASN A 18 -38.66 33.14 -11.26
C ASN A 18 -38.15 32.85 -9.85
N LEU A 19 -39.03 32.89 -8.82
CA LEU A 19 -38.67 32.56 -7.47
C LEU A 19 -38.26 31.10 -7.30
N LEU A 20 -38.95 30.17 -7.99
CA LEU A 20 -38.56 28.77 -8.04
C LEU A 20 -37.20 28.58 -8.71
N LEU A 21 -36.95 29.26 -9.84
CA LEU A 21 -35.65 29.16 -10.52
C LEU A 21 -34.52 29.70 -9.65
N VAL A 22 -34.73 30.82 -8.96
CA VAL A 22 -33.75 31.36 -8.02
C VAL A 22 -33.49 30.37 -6.87
N THR A 23 -34.54 29.82 -6.29
CA THR A 23 -34.42 28.86 -5.21
C THR A 23 -33.66 27.59 -5.66
N PHE A 24 -34.00 27.03 -6.83
CA PHE A 24 -33.25 25.92 -7.38
C PHE A 24 -31.79 26.27 -7.70
N GLY A 25 -31.56 27.47 -8.20
CA GLY A 25 -30.19 27.97 -8.47
C GLY A 25 -29.37 28.08 -7.18
N ILE A 26 -29.94 28.56 -6.09
CA ILE A 26 -29.29 28.66 -4.78
C ILE A 26 -28.98 27.25 -4.24
N VAL A 27 -29.96 26.32 -4.28
CA VAL A 27 -29.75 24.95 -3.82
C VAL A 27 -28.68 24.25 -4.66
N ALA A 28 -28.74 24.39 -5.98
CA ALA A 28 -27.74 23.80 -6.88
C ALA A 28 -26.34 24.37 -6.64
N PHE A 29 -26.24 25.67 -6.33
CA PHE A 29 -24.95 26.30 -6.01
C PHE A 29 -24.29 25.69 -4.76
N PHE A 30 -25.06 25.44 -3.71
CA PHE A 30 -24.55 24.80 -2.49
C PHE A 30 -24.23 23.30 -2.68
N MET A 31 -24.80 22.65 -3.70
CA MET A 31 -24.51 21.25 -4.03
C MET A 31 -23.32 21.08 -4.98
N LEU A 32 -22.77 22.17 -5.51
CA LEU A 32 -21.59 22.10 -6.37
C LEU A 32 -20.35 21.73 -5.55
N ALA A 33 -19.68 20.65 -5.95
CA ALA A 33 -18.41 20.25 -5.35
C ALA A 33 -17.32 21.28 -5.64
N LEU A 34 -16.67 21.79 -4.61
CA LEU A 34 -15.52 22.68 -4.76
C LEU A 34 -14.29 21.86 -5.09
N ARG A 35 -13.69 22.11 -6.27
CA ARG A 35 -12.43 21.49 -6.69
C ARG A 35 -11.37 22.55 -6.88
N GLN A 36 -10.13 22.23 -6.51
CA GLN A 36 -9.00 23.15 -6.61
C GLN A 36 -8.55 23.31 -8.08
N TYR A 37 -8.65 22.24 -8.87
CA TYR A 37 -8.28 22.22 -10.29
C TYR A 37 -9.41 21.64 -11.14
N PRO A 38 -9.51 22.02 -12.44
CA PRO A 38 -10.39 21.36 -13.40
C PRO A 38 -10.03 19.88 -13.56
N ASP A 39 -11.01 19.05 -13.84
CA ASP A 39 -10.86 17.62 -14.08
C ASP A 39 -10.23 17.34 -15.47
N ILE A 40 -8.96 17.69 -15.63
CA ILE A 40 -8.19 17.55 -16.88
C ILE A 40 -7.04 16.53 -16.66
N ASP A 41 -7.26 15.51 -15.82
CA ASP A 41 -6.19 14.59 -15.54
C ASP A 41 -5.98 13.61 -16.68
N PRO A 42 -4.75 13.51 -17.21
CA PRO A 42 -4.44 12.48 -18.18
C PRO A 42 -4.62 11.11 -17.50
N PRO A 43 -5.17 10.10 -18.21
CA PRO A 43 -5.26 8.76 -17.67
C PRO A 43 -3.85 8.20 -17.39
N ILE A 44 -3.50 8.06 -16.12
CA ILE A 44 -2.22 7.54 -15.68
C ILE A 44 -2.42 6.21 -14.98
N VAL A 45 -1.64 5.21 -15.37
CA VAL A 45 -1.58 3.90 -14.72
C VAL A 45 -0.16 3.69 -14.22
N SER A 46 -0.02 3.29 -12.97
CA SER A 46 1.26 2.99 -12.35
C SER A 46 1.39 1.50 -12.05
N VAL A 47 2.60 0.97 -12.26
CA VAL A 47 2.98 -0.40 -11.92
C VAL A 47 4.14 -0.33 -10.93
N SER A 48 3.96 -0.92 -9.76
CA SER A 48 4.99 -1.01 -8.73
C SER A 48 5.37 -2.47 -8.49
N THR A 49 6.66 -2.75 -8.45
CA THR A 49 7.18 -4.10 -8.18
C THR A 49 8.27 -4.01 -7.15
N SER A 50 8.17 -4.82 -6.10
CA SER A 50 9.18 -4.89 -5.04
C SER A 50 10.03 -6.15 -5.21
N TYR A 51 11.34 -5.99 -5.09
CA TYR A 51 12.32 -7.08 -5.04
C TYR A 51 13.34 -6.79 -3.94
N PRO A 52 13.03 -7.14 -2.69
CA PRO A 52 13.88 -6.84 -1.54
C PRO A 52 15.30 -7.37 -1.72
N GLY A 53 16.29 -6.55 -1.37
CA GLY A 53 17.71 -6.90 -1.45
C GLY A 53 18.36 -6.75 -2.83
N ALA A 54 17.60 -6.47 -3.89
CA ALA A 54 18.17 -6.24 -5.22
C ALA A 54 18.67 -4.79 -5.37
N SER A 55 19.84 -4.63 -6.02
CA SER A 55 20.35 -3.29 -6.39
C SER A 55 19.49 -2.66 -7.50
N ALA A 56 19.58 -1.33 -7.65
CA ALA A 56 18.86 -0.60 -8.70
C ALA A 56 19.16 -1.15 -10.11
N GLU A 57 20.39 -1.56 -10.39
CA GLU A 57 20.81 -2.16 -11.68
C GLU A 57 20.13 -3.52 -11.94
N ILE A 58 20.01 -4.34 -10.90
CA ILE A 58 19.29 -5.64 -10.98
C ILE A 58 17.80 -5.38 -11.19
N ILE A 59 17.22 -4.44 -10.47
CA ILE A 59 15.82 -4.04 -10.64
C ILE A 59 15.57 -3.57 -12.07
N GLU A 60 16.44 -2.71 -12.60
CA GLU A 60 16.31 -2.21 -13.96
C GLU A 60 16.36 -3.35 -14.99
N SER A 61 17.40 -4.18 -14.95
CA SER A 61 17.63 -5.20 -15.96
C SER A 61 16.66 -6.40 -15.88
N LYS A 62 16.22 -6.78 -14.66
CA LYS A 62 15.41 -7.99 -14.45
C LYS A 62 13.92 -7.73 -14.32
N ILE A 63 13.52 -6.50 -13.96
CA ILE A 63 12.12 -6.16 -13.71
C ILE A 63 11.67 -5.04 -14.64
N THR A 64 12.30 -3.84 -14.54
CA THR A 64 11.81 -2.65 -15.20
C THR A 64 11.79 -2.80 -16.71
N GLN A 65 12.92 -3.16 -17.34
CA GLN A 65 13.02 -3.34 -18.79
C GLN A 65 12.10 -4.44 -19.31
N LEU A 66 11.94 -5.53 -18.55
CA LEU A 66 11.05 -6.61 -18.93
C LEU A 66 9.58 -6.16 -18.94
N LEU A 67 9.15 -5.45 -17.90
CA LEU A 67 7.78 -4.93 -17.79
C LEU A 67 7.52 -3.84 -18.83
N GLU A 68 8.45 -2.89 -19.01
CA GLU A 68 8.37 -1.86 -20.06
C GLU A 68 8.19 -2.46 -21.45
N GLY A 69 9.00 -3.46 -21.78
CA GLY A 69 8.91 -4.16 -23.07
C GLY A 69 7.55 -4.81 -23.30
N ARG A 70 6.87 -5.28 -22.25
CA ARG A 70 5.52 -5.85 -22.34
C ARG A 70 4.43 -4.78 -22.42
N ILE A 71 4.61 -3.67 -21.72
CA ILE A 71 3.64 -2.57 -21.62
C ILE A 71 3.68 -1.68 -22.87
N SER A 72 4.86 -1.44 -23.44
CA SER A 72 5.05 -0.51 -24.56
C SER A 72 4.19 -0.79 -25.81
N GLY A 73 3.74 -2.05 -25.96
CA GLY A 73 2.85 -2.45 -27.05
C GLY A 73 1.35 -2.15 -26.83
N ILE A 74 0.97 -1.45 -25.77
CA ILE A 74 -0.44 -1.08 -25.50
C ILE A 74 -0.79 0.16 -26.32
N GLU A 75 -1.97 0.14 -26.94
CA GLU A 75 -2.44 1.25 -27.76
C GLU A 75 -2.83 2.46 -26.90
N GLY A 76 -2.55 3.64 -27.38
CA GLY A 76 -2.94 4.90 -26.75
C GLY A 76 -1.96 5.41 -25.67
N ILE A 77 -0.82 4.78 -25.49
CA ILE A 77 0.24 5.31 -24.63
C ILE A 77 0.76 6.61 -25.22
N LYS A 78 0.92 7.63 -24.36
CA LYS A 78 1.54 8.91 -24.67
C LYS A 78 2.99 8.94 -24.19
N ASN A 79 3.21 8.47 -22.95
CA ASN A 79 4.54 8.45 -22.32
C ASN A 79 4.67 7.30 -21.32
N ILE A 80 5.89 6.77 -21.18
CA ILE A 80 6.25 5.80 -20.12
C ILE A 80 7.47 6.37 -19.40
N ASN A 81 7.35 6.55 -18.10
CA ASN A 81 8.42 6.95 -17.21
C ASN A 81 8.67 5.84 -16.18
N SER A 82 9.93 5.45 -16.03
CA SER A 82 10.31 4.41 -15.08
C SER A 82 11.40 4.88 -14.13
N SER A 83 11.33 4.36 -12.92
CA SER A 83 12.34 4.59 -11.88
C SER A 83 12.70 3.28 -11.23
N SER A 84 13.99 2.94 -11.30
CA SER A 84 14.58 1.77 -10.65
C SER A 84 15.39 2.21 -9.44
N ARG A 85 15.02 1.72 -8.26
CA ARG A 85 15.72 1.98 -7.00
C ARG A 85 16.07 0.66 -6.34
N ASN A 86 16.92 0.70 -5.31
CA ASN A 86 17.20 -0.49 -4.52
C ASN A 86 15.90 -1.10 -3.99
N GLY A 87 15.65 -2.35 -4.34
CA GLY A 87 14.48 -3.10 -3.93
C GLY A 87 13.15 -2.76 -4.61
N ARG A 88 13.07 -1.76 -5.51
CA ARG A 88 11.79 -1.33 -6.10
C ARG A 88 11.90 -0.83 -7.53
N SER A 89 10.96 -1.28 -8.37
CA SER A 89 10.66 -0.72 -9.69
C SER A 89 9.33 0.03 -9.64
N GLN A 90 9.30 1.21 -10.26
CA GLN A 90 8.09 2.02 -10.43
C GLN A 90 7.99 2.42 -11.90
N ILE A 91 6.90 2.05 -12.58
CA ILE A 91 6.63 2.40 -13.97
C ILE A 91 5.34 3.19 -14.00
N THR A 92 5.37 4.39 -14.57
CA THR A 92 4.24 5.29 -14.71
C THR A 92 3.92 5.45 -16.19
N ILE A 93 2.72 5.08 -16.59
CA ILE A 93 2.25 5.07 -17.96
C ILE A 93 1.18 6.16 -18.11
N GLU A 94 1.48 7.18 -18.89
CA GLU A 94 0.54 8.23 -19.29
C GLU A 94 -0.14 7.85 -20.60
N PHE A 95 -1.47 7.80 -20.63
CA PHE A 95 -2.26 7.55 -21.83
C PHE A 95 -2.79 8.85 -22.44
N LYS A 96 -3.19 8.77 -23.70
CA LYS A 96 -3.90 9.88 -24.37
C LYS A 96 -5.23 10.13 -23.66
N THR A 97 -5.63 11.39 -23.54
CA THR A 97 -6.87 11.81 -22.85
C THR A 97 -8.15 11.18 -23.43
N SER A 98 -8.10 10.73 -24.69
CA SER A 98 -9.21 10.01 -25.33
C SER A 98 -9.36 8.56 -24.86
N ARG A 99 -8.40 8.02 -24.08
CA ARG A 99 -8.41 6.63 -23.60
C ARG A 99 -9.12 6.57 -22.25
N ASP A 100 -10.03 5.62 -22.12
CA ASP A 100 -10.66 5.31 -20.85
C ASP A 100 -9.65 4.66 -19.88
N ILE A 101 -9.54 5.20 -18.66
CA ILE A 101 -8.55 4.77 -17.66
C ILE A 101 -8.79 3.34 -17.16
N ASP A 102 -10.07 2.89 -17.11
CA ASP A 102 -10.41 1.54 -16.67
C ASP A 102 -9.97 0.50 -17.69
N SER A 103 -10.22 0.77 -18.95
CA SER A 103 -9.74 -0.05 -20.06
C SER A 103 -8.21 -0.08 -20.12
N ALA A 104 -7.55 1.07 -19.96
CA ALA A 104 -6.09 1.17 -19.94
C ALA A 104 -5.48 0.37 -18.79
N ALA A 105 -6.03 0.49 -17.58
CA ALA A 105 -5.55 -0.24 -16.41
C ALA A 105 -5.75 -1.76 -16.56
N ASN A 106 -6.83 -2.20 -17.19
CA ASN A 106 -7.06 -3.62 -17.47
C ASN A 106 -6.05 -4.16 -18.50
N ASP A 107 -5.78 -3.41 -19.58
CA ASP A 107 -4.78 -3.79 -20.58
C ASP A 107 -3.37 -3.91 -19.95
N VAL A 108 -2.99 -2.94 -19.09
CA VAL A 108 -1.72 -2.98 -18.35
C VAL A 108 -1.67 -4.21 -17.45
N ARG A 109 -2.74 -4.47 -16.69
CA ARG A 109 -2.82 -5.63 -15.79
C ARG A 109 -2.69 -6.95 -16.53
N GLU A 110 -3.32 -7.06 -17.70
CA GLU A 110 -3.21 -8.24 -18.56
C GLU A 110 -1.78 -8.45 -19.07
N ARG A 111 -1.12 -7.38 -19.54
CA ARG A 111 0.26 -7.45 -20.03
C ARG A 111 1.25 -7.80 -18.92
N VAL A 112 1.08 -7.19 -17.75
CA VAL A 112 1.89 -7.45 -16.56
C VAL A 112 1.72 -8.90 -16.08
N SER A 113 0.48 -9.40 -16.05
CA SER A 113 0.19 -10.78 -15.65
C SER A 113 0.88 -11.81 -16.55
N ARG A 114 0.99 -11.54 -17.84
CA ARG A 114 1.74 -12.41 -18.78
C ARG A 114 3.25 -12.39 -18.54
N ALA A 115 3.78 -11.39 -17.87
CA ALA A 115 5.19 -11.26 -17.55
C ALA A 115 5.58 -11.95 -16.23
N LEU A 116 4.61 -12.33 -15.37
CA LEU A 116 4.87 -12.87 -14.04
C LEU A 116 5.85 -14.06 -14.03
N ASN A 117 5.69 -15.00 -14.97
CA ASN A 117 6.54 -16.18 -15.06
C ASN A 117 7.99 -15.88 -15.48
N ASN A 118 8.27 -14.67 -15.94
CA ASN A 118 9.59 -14.25 -16.38
C ASN A 118 10.30 -13.37 -15.32
N LEU A 119 9.60 -13.03 -14.24
CA LEU A 119 10.18 -12.30 -13.11
C LEU A 119 10.98 -13.24 -12.20
N PRO A 120 11.98 -12.73 -11.48
CA PRO A 120 12.68 -13.53 -10.46
C PRO A 120 11.69 -14.05 -9.40
N GLU A 121 11.88 -15.27 -8.91
CA GLU A 121 11.01 -15.90 -7.90
C GLU A 121 10.90 -15.10 -6.60
N GLN A 122 11.95 -14.34 -6.25
CA GLN A 122 11.99 -13.54 -5.04
C GLN A 122 11.34 -12.15 -5.22
N ALA A 123 11.01 -11.77 -6.46
CA ALA A 123 10.28 -10.53 -6.71
C ALA A 123 8.81 -10.71 -6.30
N LEU A 124 8.29 -9.72 -5.60
CA LEU A 124 6.86 -9.69 -5.29
C LEU A 124 6.04 -9.42 -6.55
N PRO A 125 4.82 -9.94 -6.63
CA PRO A 125 3.94 -9.68 -7.76
C PRO A 125 3.77 -8.18 -8.02
N PRO A 126 3.83 -7.72 -9.29
CA PRO A 126 3.59 -6.34 -9.63
C PRO A 126 2.18 -5.89 -9.26
N GLU A 127 2.07 -4.73 -8.65
CA GLU A 127 0.81 -4.08 -8.33
C GLU A 127 0.51 -3.03 -9.39
N VAL A 128 -0.70 -3.07 -9.96
CA VAL A 128 -1.18 -2.13 -10.96
C VAL A 128 -2.29 -1.28 -10.38
N PHE A 129 -2.07 0.02 -10.32
CA PHE A 129 -3.02 0.99 -9.78
C PHE A 129 -3.18 2.18 -10.75
N LYS A 130 -4.35 2.78 -10.71
CA LYS A 130 -4.60 4.02 -11.43
C LYS A 130 -4.01 5.16 -10.61
N ALA A 131 -3.19 5.99 -11.22
CA ALA A 131 -2.80 7.25 -10.62
C ALA A 131 -3.85 8.29 -11.02
N GLY A 132 -4.49 8.89 -10.05
CA GLY A 132 -5.46 9.94 -10.23
C GLY A 132 -5.29 10.96 -9.11
N ASP A 133 -6.06 12.02 -9.13
CA ASP A 133 -6.14 13.06 -8.08
C ASP A 133 -6.43 12.49 -6.68
N ASP A 134 -6.87 11.24 -6.63
CA ASP A 134 -7.24 10.53 -5.40
C ASP A 134 -6.04 10.12 -4.55
N GLU A 135 -4.82 10.42 -4.96
CA GLU A 135 -3.61 10.21 -4.15
C GLU A 135 -3.22 11.43 -3.31
N ASP A 136 -3.81 12.59 -3.58
CA ASP A 136 -3.50 13.79 -2.83
C ASP A 136 -4.13 13.75 -1.44
N VAL A 137 -3.26 13.96 -0.46
CA VAL A 137 -3.68 14.07 0.94
C VAL A 137 -4.31 15.42 1.15
N ILE A 138 -5.62 15.43 1.43
CA ILE A 138 -6.38 16.67 1.68
C ILE A 138 -6.17 17.24 3.07
N ALA A 139 -5.84 16.39 4.04
CA ALA A 139 -5.55 16.80 5.42
C ALA A 139 -4.50 15.89 6.06
N TRP A 140 -3.59 16.49 6.82
CA TRP A 140 -2.62 15.76 7.63
C TRP A 140 -2.92 15.94 9.11
N PHE A 141 -3.18 14.85 9.80
CA PHE A 141 -3.20 14.81 11.26
C PHE A 141 -1.90 14.23 11.76
N VAL A 142 -1.41 14.75 12.87
CA VAL A 142 -0.11 14.31 13.42
C VAL A 142 -0.33 13.78 14.82
N MET A 143 0.16 12.58 15.07
CA MET A 143 0.15 11.95 16.37
C MET A 143 1.55 11.97 16.99
N ASN A 144 1.63 12.32 18.26
CA ASN A 144 2.83 12.19 19.08
C ASN A 144 2.47 11.58 20.44
N SER A 145 3.45 11.00 21.09
CA SER A 145 3.33 10.50 22.45
C SER A 145 4.64 10.78 23.21
N GLU A 146 4.51 11.00 24.50
CA GLU A 146 5.68 11.14 25.40
C GLU A 146 6.11 9.78 25.97
N THR A 147 5.22 8.78 25.90
CA THR A 147 5.43 7.44 26.49
C THR A 147 5.66 6.36 25.46
N MET A 148 5.18 6.53 24.21
CA MET A 148 5.29 5.56 23.13
C MET A 148 6.43 5.96 22.19
N ASN A 149 7.23 4.98 21.78
CA ASN A 149 8.19 5.16 20.70
C ASN A 149 7.48 5.16 19.32
N SER A 150 8.21 5.41 18.23
CA SER A 150 7.62 5.51 16.88
C SER A 150 7.02 4.18 16.38
N LEU A 151 7.56 3.04 16.80
CA LEU A 151 7.03 1.71 16.45
C LEU A 151 5.68 1.45 17.14
N GLU A 152 5.65 1.67 18.47
CA GLU A 152 4.45 1.53 19.26
C GLU A 152 3.35 2.50 18.81
N LEU A 153 3.72 3.74 18.49
CA LEU A 153 2.78 4.75 18.00
C LEU A 153 2.22 4.38 16.62
N THR A 154 3.04 3.76 15.75
CA THR A 154 2.60 3.26 14.45
C THR A 154 1.63 2.10 14.60
N ASP A 155 1.96 1.13 15.46
CA ASP A 155 1.08 -0.02 15.74
C ASP A 155 -0.26 0.45 16.34
N TYR A 156 -0.21 1.40 17.28
CA TYR A 156 -1.41 2.01 17.86
C TYR A 156 -2.25 2.72 16.78
N ALA A 157 -1.61 3.51 15.92
CA ALA A 157 -2.29 4.19 14.82
C ALA A 157 -3.01 3.22 13.90
N LYS A 158 -2.33 2.14 13.49
CA LYS A 158 -2.89 1.10 12.60
C LYS A 158 -4.08 0.38 13.23
N ARG A 159 -3.98 0.00 14.49
CA ARG A 159 -5.02 -0.81 15.15
C ARG A 159 -6.25 -0.01 15.58
N TYR A 160 -6.07 1.26 15.95
CA TYR A 160 -7.15 1.98 16.64
C TYR A 160 -7.61 3.25 15.93
N ILE A 161 -6.76 3.83 15.08
CA ILE A 161 -7.03 5.14 14.50
C ILE A 161 -7.35 5.06 13.02
N VAL A 162 -6.54 4.35 12.22
CA VAL A 162 -6.70 4.27 10.76
C VAL A 162 -8.10 3.84 10.37
N ASP A 163 -8.61 2.78 10.99
CA ASP A 163 -9.95 2.25 10.68
C ASP A 163 -11.07 3.23 11.00
N ARG A 164 -10.90 4.05 12.05
CA ARG A 164 -11.89 5.06 12.43
C ARG A 164 -11.99 6.20 11.43
N PHE A 165 -10.86 6.61 10.87
CA PHE A 165 -10.85 7.60 9.79
C PHE A 165 -11.30 7.01 8.45
N ALA A 166 -10.99 5.75 8.19
CA ALA A 166 -11.35 5.07 6.94
C ALA A 166 -12.86 4.88 6.75
N VAL A 167 -13.65 4.85 7.84
CA VAL A 167 -15.13 4.74 7.78
C VAL A 167 -15.84 6.09 7.69
N VAL A 168 -15.12 7.20 7.72
CA VAL A 168 -15.72 8.54 7.54
C VAL A 168 -16.19 8.67 6.10
N ASP A 169 -17.40 9.18 5.92
CA ASP A 169 -17.99 9.35 4.60
C ASP A 169 -17.14 10.27 3.72
N GLY A 170 -16.90 9.86 2.49
CA GLY A 170 -16.03 10.59 1.55
C GLY A 170 -14.52 10.31 1.69
N VAL A 171 -14.06 9.57 2.69
CA VAL A 171 -12.67 9.11 2.80
C VAL A 171 -12.47 7.89 1.93
N ALA A 172 -11.44 7.90 1.07
CA ALA A 172 -11.03 6.75 0.26
C ALA A 172 -10.07 5.84 1.03
N ARG A 173 -9.06 6.44 1.66
CA ARG A 173 -8.04 5.74 2.47
C ARG A 173 -7.30 6.68 3.39
N VAL A 174 -6.63 6.11 4.38
CA VAL A 174 -5.73 6.81 5.30
C VAL A 174 -4.31 6.38 5.03
N ARG A 175 -3.42 7.34 4.75
CA ARG A 175 -1.99 7.10 4.52
C ARG A 175 -1.20 7.40 5.79
N LEU A 176 -0.36 6.46 6.21
CA LEU A 176 0.56 6.70 7.31
C LEU A 176 1.86 7.32 6.78
N GLY A 177 2.25 8.46 7.35
CA GLY A 177 3.52 9.14 7.09
C GLY A 177 4.47 8.96 8.26
N GLY A 178 5.71 8.53 7.99
CA GLY A 178 6.73 8.32 9.01
C GLY A 178 6.45 7.16 9.97
N GLY A 179 5.47 6.32 9.64
CA GLY A 179 5.20 5.09 10.38
C GLY A 179 6.34 4.10 10.20
N ARG A 180 6.62 3.34 11.26
CA ARG A 180 7.64 2.29 11.27
C ARG A 180 6.98 0.99 11.69
N ASP A 181 7.07 -0.02 10.83
CA ASP A 181 6.55 -1.35 11.14
C ASP A 181 7.59 -2.17 11.91
N TYR A 182 7.10 -3.06 12.77
CA TYR A 182 7.96 -4.03 13.42
C TYR A 182 8.44 -5.08 12.43
N SER A 183 9.73 -5.35 12.47
CA SER A 183 10.38 -6.43 11.72
C SER A 183 11.34 -7.21 12.61
N MET A 184 11.38 -8.53 12.42
CA MET A 184 12.38 -9.38 13.06
C MET A 184 13.62 -9.38 12.20
N LYS A 185 14.67 -8.66 12.62
CA LYS A 185 15.96 -8.63 11.93
C LYS A 185 16.88 -9.73 12.45
N VAL A 186 17.47 -10.46 11.54
CA VAL A 186 18.42 -11.52 11.80
C VAL A 186 19.77 -11.12 11.20
N TRP A 187 20.70 -10.71 12.06
CA TRP A 187 22.04 -10.30 11.67
C TRP A 187 22.97 -11.51 11.65
N LEU A 188 23.51 -11.83 10.50
CA LEU A 188 24.34 -13.02 10.31
C LEU A 188 25.77 -12.77 10.75
N ASP A 189 26.28 -13.63 11.63
CA ASP A 189 27.71 -13.66 12.00
C ASP A 189 28.47 -14.62 11.07
N LYS A 190 29.20 -14.04 10.11
CA LYS A 190 29.95 -14.79 9.10
C LYS A 190 31.00 -15.74 9.70
N ASP A 191 31.64 -15.33 10.80
CA ASP A 191 32.73 -16.10 11.40
C ASP A 191 32.16 -17.26 12.22
N ALA A 192 31.06 -17.02 12.95
CA ALA A 192 30.33 -18.06 13.67
C ALA A 192 29.68 -19.08 12.72
N MET A 193 29.15 -18.62 11.56
CA MET A 193 28.61 -19.49 10.50
C MET A 193 29.69 -20.36 9.88
N ALA A 194 30.82 -19.76 9.50
CA ALA A 194 31.96 -20.49 8.92
C ALA A 194 32.50 -21.55 9.87
N ALA A 195 32.66 -21.23 11.16
CA ALA A 195 33.12 -22.16 12.18
C ALA A 195 32.20 -23.37 12.38
N ARG A 196 30.91 -23.24 12.06
CA ARG A 196 29.89 -24.29 12.20
C ARG A 196 29.44 -24.90 10.87
N ASN A 197 30.05 -24.47 9.77
CA ASN A 197 29.72 -24.90 8.41
C ASN A 197 28.23 -24.70 8.05
N ILE A 198 27.66 -23.57 8.48
CA ILE A 198 26.27 -23.15 8.18
C ILE A 198 26.33 -22.09 7.08
N THR A 199 25.48 -22.24 6.07
CA THR A 199 25.34 -21.29 4.96
C THR A 199 24.12 -20.38 5.14
N VAL A 200 24.10 -19.26 4.43
CA VAL A 200 22.92 -18.36 4.40
C VAL A 200 21.68 -19.09 3.90
N ALA A 201 21.85 -19.98 2.90
CA ALA A 201 20.76 -20.78 2.34
C ALA A 201 20.16 -21.75 3.37
N ASP A 202 20.97 -22.31 4.28
CA ASP A 202 20.47 -23.20 5.35
C ASP A 202 19.58 -22.41 6.31
N ILE A 203 20.00 -21.18 6.70
CA ILE A 203 19.24 -20.30 7.57
C ILE A 203 17.94 -19.89 6.87
N GLU A 204 18.00 -19.41 5.64
CA GLU A 204 16.83 -18.98 4.87
C GLU A 204 15.81 -20.11 4.69
N SER A 205 16.27 -21.28 4.27
CA SER A 205 15.39 -22.44 4.07
C SER A 205 14.72 -22.89 5.36
N THR A 206 15.44 -22.80 6.48
CA THR A 206 14.90 -23.14 7.81
C THR A 206 13.88 -22.10 8.27
N LEU A 207 14.18 -20.81 8.15
CA LEU A 207 13.23 -19.76 8.47
C LEU A 207 11.94 -19.89 7.65
N ARG A 208 12.03 -20.12 6.35
CA ARG A 208 10.87 -20.32 5.48
C ARG A 208 10.05 -21.57 5.87
N ARG A 209 10.69 -22.66 6.23
CA ARG A 209 10.02 -23.91 6.58
C ARG A 209 9.35 -23.86 7.97
N GLU A 210 10.01 -23.22 8.92
CA GLU A 210 9.56 -23.26 10.31
C GLU A 210 8.64 -22.08 10.68
N ASN A 211 8.70 -20.96 9.93
CA ASN A 211 7.83 -19.80 10.15
C ASN A 211 6.56 -19.89 9.30
N VAL A 212 5.82 -20.98 9.45
CA VAL A 212 4.58 -21.23 8.71
C VAL A 212 3.47 -21.61 9.69
N GLU A 213 2.34 -20.92 9.61
CA GLU A 213 1.09 -21.34 10.25
C GLU A 213 0.34 -22.31 9.31
N LEU A 214 0.17 -23.55 9.75
CA LEU A 214 -0.57 -24.55 8.97
C LEU A 214 -1.91 -24.83 9.65
N PRO A 215 -3.04 -24.80 8.90
CA PRO A 215 -4.29 -25.33 9.40
C PRO A 215 -4.17 -26.83 9.60
N ALA A 216 -4.40 -27.30 10.82
CA ALA A 216 -4.30 -28.72 11.17
C ALA A 216 -5.60 -29.50 10.94
N GLY A 217 -6.61 -28.85 10.38
CA GLY A 217 -7.92 -29.45 10.11
C GLY A 217 -8.96 -29.15 11.19
N GLU A 218 -10.05 -29.88 11.15
CA GLU A 218 -11.20 -29.70 12.04
C GLU A 218 -11.43 -30.97 12.84
N VAL A 219 -11.67 -30.83 14.14
CA VAL A 219 -12.19 -31.91 14.99
C VAL A 219 -13.69 -31.70 15.11
N LYS A 220 -14.47 -32.59 14.49
CA LYS A 220 -15.94 -32.56 14.55
C LYS A 220 -16.43 -33.48 15.67
N SER A 221 -17.19 -32.91 16.59
CA SER A 221 -18.01 -33.65 17.56
C SER A 221 -19.48 -33.54 17.16
N THR A 222 -20.35 -34.30 17.77
CA THR A 222 -21.81 -34.29 17.49
C THR A 222 -22.43 -32.90 17.65
N ASP A 223 -21.92 -32.06 18.55
CA ASP A 223 -22.51 -30.78 18.91
C ASP A 223 -21.60 -29.56 18.59
N ARG A 224 -20.32 -29.78 18.29
CA ARG A 224 -19.36 -28.70 18.08
C ARG A 224 -18.27 -29.09 17.09
N THR A 225 -17.85 -28.11 16.27
CA THR A 225 -16.67 -28.22 15.42
C THR A 225 -15.56 -27.36 16.02
N PHE A 226 -14.37 -27.92 16.19
CA PHE A 226 -13.18 -27.23 16.65
C PHE A 226 -12.18 -27.14 15.50
N ASN A 227 -11.80 -25.95 15.09
CA ASN A 227 -10.70 -25.76 14.17
C ASN A 227 -9.39 -25.92 14.93
N VAL A 228 -8.57 -26.88 14.52
CA VAL A 228 -7.23 -27.10 15.08
C VAL A 228 -6.24 -26.30 14.24
N ARG A 229 -5.49 -25.41 14.88
CA ARG A 229 -4.43 -24.62 14.26
C ARG A 229 -3.10 -25.03 14.89
N ILE A 230 -2.13 -25.37 14.08
CA ILE A 230 -0.75 -25.54 14.55
C ILE A 230 -0.09 -24.16 14.52
N GLU A 231 0.14 -23.62 15.71
CA GLU A 231 0.87 -22.37 15.86
C GLU A 231 2.37 -22.67 15.86
N ARG A 232 3.04 -22.47 14.72
CA ARG A 232 4.50 -22.57 14.59
C ARG A 232 5.17 -21.21 14.43
N ALA A 233 4.39 -20.11 14.45
CA ALA A 233 4.93 -18.78 14.29
C ALA A 233 5.76 -18.38 15.51
N TYR A 234 7.03 -18.10 15.27
CA TYR A 234 7.91 -17.51 16.25
C TYR A 234 7.59 -16.01 16.38
N LYS A 235 7.38 -15.52 17.61
CA LYS A 235 6.92 -14.13 17.84
C LYS A 235 7.96 -13.26 18.54
N THR A 236 8.90 -13.87 19.24
CA THR A 236 9.91 -13.14 20.02
C THR A 236 11.32 -13.48 19.55
N PRO A 237 12.30 -12.55 19.73
CA PRO A 237 13.70 -12.80 19.39
C PRO A 237 14.24 -14.08 20.03
N GLU A 238 13.83 -14.40 21.29
CA GLU A 238 14.27 -15.58 22.03
C GLU A 238 13.77 -16.86 21.38
N GLN A 239 12.54 -16.85 20.88
CA GLN A 239 11.97 -17.98 20.15
C GLN A 239 12.74 -18.21 18.84
N TYR A 240 13.03 -17.15 18.07
CA TYR A 240 13.85 -17.26 16.87
C TYR A 240 15.26 -17.75 17.16
N LYS A 241 15.92 -17.26 18.21
CA LYS A 241 17.25 -17.71 18.62
C LYS A 241 17.28 -19.20 18.94
N SER A 242 16.18 -19.78 19.41
CA SER A 242 16.08 -21.21 19.73
C SER A 242 15.88 -22.14 18.52
N LEU A 243 15.60 -21.56 17.34
CA LEU A 243 15.36 -22.31 16.10
C LEU A 243 16.60 -23.12 15.68
N VAL A 244 16.43 -24.40 15.36
CA VAL A 244 17.53 -25.28 14.92
C VAL A 244 17.78 -25.09 13.43
N VAL A 245 18.96 -24.60 13.07
CA VAL A 245 19.38 -24.33 11.68
C VAL A 245 20.27 -25.42 11.10
N GLY A 246 20.84 -26.28 11.95
CA GLY A 246 21.70 -27.36 11.48
C GLY A 246 22.11 -28.33 12.59
N LYS A 247 22.97 -29.30 12.21
CA LYS A 247 23.61 -30.23 13.14
C LYS A 247 25.13 -30.16 12.95
N GLY A 248 25.85 -30.03 14.03
CA GLY A 248 27.30 -30.10 14.04
C GLY A 248 27.83 -31.52 13.82
N GLN A 249 29.15 -31.65 13.61
CA GLN A 249 29.83 -32.92 13.34
C GLN A 249 29.64 -33.94 14.49
N ASP A 250 29.54 -33.48 15.73
CA ASP A 250 29.31 -34.29 16.91
C ASP A 250 27.82 -34.53 17.21
N GLY A 251 26.91 -34.20 16.28
CA GLY A 251 25.50 -34.40 16.42
C GLY A 251 24.77 -33.36 17.29
N TYR A 252 25.45 -32.35 17.81
CA TYR A 252 24.80 -31.27 18.55
C TYR A 252 23.96 -30.39 17.62
N LEU A 253 22.89 -29.82 18.15
CA LEU A 253 21.99 -28.96 17.39
C LEU A 253 22.51 -27.53 17.38
N ILE A 254 22.76 -27.01 16.17
CA ILE A 254 23.16 -25.63 15.98
C ILE A 254 21.88 -24.78 15.93
N ARG A 255 21.78 -23.82 16.83
CA ARG A 255 20.62 -22.91 16.91
C ARG A 255 20.91 -21.62 16.16
N LEU A 256 19.86 -20.94 15.72
CA LEU A 256 19.96 -19.65 15.03
C LEU A 256 20.76 -18.64 15.86
N GLY A 257 20.50 -18.56 17.17
CA GLY A 257 21.24 -17.67 18.07
C GLY A 257 22.74 -17.97 18.23
N ASP A 258 23.22 -19.15 17.79
CA ASP A 258 24.65 -19.50 17.84
C ASP A 258 25.43 -18.89 16.66
N VAL A 259 24.73 -18.46 15.62
CA VAL A 259 25.30 -17.96 14.34
C VAL A 259 24.71 -16.61 13.90
N THR A 260 23.78 -16.06 14.70
CA THR A 260 23.12 -14.78 14.37
C THR A 260 22.78 -13.99 15.62
N GLU A 261 22.67 -12.68 15.47
CA GLU A 261 21.97 -11.81 16.41
C GLU A 261 20.55 -11.55 15.90
N VAL A 262 19.55 -11.75 16.77
CA VAL A 262 18.13 -11.58 16.44
C VAL A 262 17.55 -10.48 17.30
N GLU A 263 16.94 -9.49 16.67
CA GLU A 263 16.27 -8.38 17.33
C GLU A 263 14.94 -8.01 16.68
N LEU A 264 14.01 -7.51 17.48
CA LEU A 264 12.75 -6.94 17.00
C LEU A 264 12.92 -5.43 16.92
N THR A 265 12.99 -4.90 15.69
CA THR A 265 13.23 -3.48 15.44
C THR A 265 12.36 -2.95 14.30
N ALA A 266 12.64 -1.76 13.80
CA ALA A 266 11.93 -1.19 12.66
C ALA A 266 12.32 -1.90 11.36
N GLU A 267 11.34 -2.17 10.49
CA GLU A 267 11.58 -2.67 9.13
C GLU A 267 12.46 -1.69 8.35
N ASP A 268 12.11 -0.40 8.39
CA ASP A 268 12.87 0.70 7.79
C ASP A 268 13.27 1.70 8.88
N GLU A 269 14.57 1.88 9.04
CA GLU A 269 15.15 2.83 10.00
C GLU A 269 15.47 4.19 9.40
N GLU A 270 15.49 4.28 8.06
CA GLU A 270 15.84 5.51 7.34
C GLU A 270 14.70 6.51 7.34
N ASN A 271 13.44 6.03 7.42
CA ASN A 271 12.27 6.86 7.48
C ASN A 271 12.08 7.49 8.87
N ALA A 272 12.10 8.82 8.93
CA ALA A 272 11.82 9.57 10.14
C ALA A 272 10.86 10.73 9.85
N PHE A 273 9.78 10.81 10.60
CA PHE A 273 8.88 11.95 10.59
C PHE A 273 8.95 12.68 11.93
N ARG A 274 9.33 13.95 11.88
CA ARG A 274 9.55 14.77 13.07
C ARG A 274 8.81 16.09 12.95
N GLY A 275 8.25 16.54 14.07
CA GLY A 275 7.68 17.86 14.22
C GLY A 275 8.02 18.42 15.61
N ASN A 276 8.40 19.68 15.68
CA ASN A 276 8.79 20.35 16.93
C ASN A 276 9.87 19.57 17.73
N GLY A 277 10.81 18.92 17.03
CA GLY A 277 11.88 18.14 17.65
C GLY A 277 11.48 16.77 18.20
N LYS A 278 10.20 16.37 18.10
CA LYS A 278 9.69 15.05 18.56
C LYS A 278 9.40 14.13 17.38
N ASN A 279 9.59 12.81 17.58
CA ASN A 279 9.15 11.81 16.62
C ASN A 279 7.62 11.76 16.59
N MET A 280 7.07 11.67 15.39
CA MET A 280 5.63 11.72 15.16
C MET A 280 5.22 10.69 14.11
N VAL A 281 3.93 10.39 14.05
CA VAL A 281 3.31 9.61 12.97
C VAL A 281 2.24 10.49 12.33
N GLY A 282 2.32 10.66 11.02
CA GLY A 282 1.34 11.41 10.23
C GLY A 282 0.22 10.51 9.74
N LEU A 283 -1.00 11.03 9.75
CA LEU A 283 -2.21 10.41 9.20
C LEU A 283 -2.68 11.31 8.05
N GLY A 284 -2.41 10.92 6.83
CA GLY A 284 -2.84 11.63 5.63
C GLY A 284 -4.18 11.12 5.15
N ILE A 285 -5.19 11.98 5.14
CA ILE A 285 -6.53 11.64 4.66
C ILE A 285 -6.58 11.83 3.15
N ILE A 286 -6.95 10.79 2.44
CA ILE A 286 -7.16 10.80 0.99
C ILE A 286 -8.66 10.65 0.74
N LYS A 287 -9.25 11.62 0.04
CA LYS A 287 -10.68 11.61 -0.26
C LYS A 287 -11.04 10.71 -1.44
N GLN A 288 -12.30 10.32 -1.52
CA GLN A 288 -12.85 9.71 -2.75
C GLN A 288 -12.94 10.75 -3.85
N SER A 289 -12.73 10.35 -5.12
CA SER A 289 -12.70 11.25 -6.28
C SER A 289 -13.92 12.16 -6.40
N LYS A 290 -15.09 11.66 -6.03
CA LYS A 290 -16.36 12.39 -6.13
C LYS A 290 -16.74 13.13 -4.84
N ALA A 291 -15.99 12.95 -3.75
CA ALA A 291 -16.30 13.60 -2.48
C ALA A 291 -15.88 15.08 -2.49
N ASN A 292 -16.68 15.90 -1.80
CA ASN A 292 -16.37 17.30 -1.57
C ASN A 292 -15.30 17.40 -0.47
N THR A 293 -14.20 18.09 -0.76
CA THR A 293 -13.09 18.25 0.19
C THR A 293 -13.52 18.91 1.50
N LEU A 294 -14.42 19.87 1.44
CA LEU A 294 -14.90 20.60 2.64
C LEU A 294 -15.79 19.74 3.53
N ASP A 295 -16.48 18.75 2.98
CA ASP A 295 -17.36 17.88 3.75
C ASP A 295 -16.59 16.76 4.46
N VAL A 296 -15.38 16.43 3.96
CA VAL A 296 -14.52 15.37 4.49
C VAL A 296 -13.61 15.89 5.60
N VAL A 297 -13.20 17.17 5.57
CA VAL A 297 -12.30 17.80 6.52
C VAL A 297 -13.08 18.47 7.66
#